data_552bd468c6580f69d87e781b8580e3b3
#
_entry.id   552bd468c6580f69d87e781b8580e3b3
#
_cell.length_a   1.000
_cell.length_b   1.000
_cell.length_c   1.000
_cell.angle_alpha   90.00
_cell.angle_beta   90.00
_cell.angle_gamma   90.00
#
_symmetry.space_group_name_H-M   'P 1'
#
loop_
_entity.id
_entity.type
_entity.pdbx_description
1 polymer ?
#
loop_
_entity_poly.entity_id
_entity_poly.type
_entity_poly.pdbx_seq_one_letter_code
_entity_poly.pdbx_strand_id
1 'polypeptide(L)'
;EILKELIPNAGAGFYIEPPFHCDYGYNIFAGENVYFNVNCVVLDCAPVNIGSNVFIAPNVQIYTASHPLDAELRKTLENAYPVTIGDDCWIGGNSVICPGVTIGKGCVIGAGSVVTKDIPDNSLAVGNPAKVIRKLNQEPESKK
;
A
#
# COMPACT_ATOMS: atom_id res chain seq x y z
N GLU A 1 17.87 -13.98 0.10
CA GLU A 1 19.07 -13.18 -0.24
C GLU A 1 18.74 -12.13 -1.30
N ILE A 2 18.11 -12.50 -2.41
CA ILE A 2 17.67 -11.56 -3.47
C ILE A 2 16.72 -10.48 -2.93
N LEU A 3 15.80 -10.82 -2.05
CA LEU A 3 14.87 -9.85 -1.47
C LEU A 3 15.58 -8.79 -0.63
N LYS A 4 16.64 -9.17 0.08
CA LYS A 4 17.42 -8.21 0.86
C LYS A 4 18.21 -7.24 -0.01
N GLU A 5 18.60 -7.67 -1.19
CA GLU A 5 19.28 -6.80 -2.15
C GLU A 5 18.28 -5.86 -2.83
N LEU A 6 17.12 -6.39 -3.21
CA LEU A 6 16.08 -5.60 -3.87
C LEU A 6 15.42 -4.59 -2.91
N ILE A 7 15.08 -5.04 -1.69
CA ILE A 7 14.39 -4.23 -0.69
C ILE A 7 15.18 -4.24 0.62
N PRO A 8 16.27 -3.47 0.68
CA PRO A 8 17.18 -3.52 1.81
C PRO A 8 16.58 -3.00 3.13
N ASN A 9 15.52 -2.21 3.06
CA ASN A 9 14.88 -1.58 4.21
C ASN A 9 13.66 -2.36 4.72
N ALA A 10 13.58 -3.64 4.44
CA ALA A 10 12.55 -4.52 4.96
C ALA A 10 13.00 -5.20 6.25
N GLY A 11 12.06 -5.34 7.19
CA GLY A 11 12.28 -6.03 8.46
C GLY A 11 12.29 -7.56 8.33
N ALA A 12 12.38 -8.24 9.46
CA ALA A 12 12.38 -9.70 9.51
C ALA A 12 11.04 -10.27 9.02
N GLY A 13 11.07 -11.41 8.37
CA GLY A 13 9.86 -12.09 7.90
C GLY A 13 9.22 -11.45 6.68
N PHE A 14 9.89 -10.55 6.02
CA PHE A 14 9.42 -9.93 4.77
C PHE A 14 9.42 -10.96 3.65
N TYR A 15 8.29 -11.06 2.95
CA TYR A 15 8.15 -12.02 1.86
C TYR A 15 7.33 -11.46 0.70
N ILE A 16 7.78 -11.75 -0.51
CA ILE A 16 7.08 -11.41 -1.75
C ILE A 16 6.93 -12.67 -2.60
N GLU A 17 5.67 -12.97 -2.96
CA GLU A 17 5.39 -13.96 -4.01
C GLU A 17 5.62 -13.31 -5.38
N PRO A 18 6.52 -13.85 -6.20
CA PRO A 18 6.72 -13.31 -7.54
C PRO A 18 5.53 -13.60 -8.47
N PRO A 19 5.36 -12.83 -9.55
CA PRO A 19 6.18 -11.68 -9.93
C PRO A 19 5.86 -10.41 -9.14
N PHE A 20 6.87 -9.55 -9.01
CA PHE A 20 6.79 -8.27 -8.33
C PHE A 20 7.56 -7.22 -9.10
N HIS A 21 7.03 -6.01 -9.17
CA HIS A 21 7.68 -4.90 -9.86
C HIS A 21 7.77 -3.68 -8.95
N CYS A 22 8.89 -3.00 -8.98
CA CYS A 22 9.09 -1.73 -8.30
C CYS A 22 9.97 -0.81 -9.15
N ASP A 23 10.07 0.47 -8.80
CA ASP A 23 11.00 1.38 -9.47
C ASP A 23 12.43 1.14 -8.98
N TYR A 24 12.65 1.21 -7.68
CA TYR A 24 13.98 1.14 -7.09
C TYR A 24 14.11 0.02 -6.05
N GLY A 25 13.11 -0.16 -5.19
CA GLY A 25 13.14 -1.08 -4.06
C GLY A 25 13.72 -0.45 -2.78
N TYR A 26 14.73 0.41 -2.88
CA TYR A 26 15.36 1.01 -1.70
C TYR A 26 14.50 2.07 -1.01
N ASN A 27 13.46 2.57 -1.65
CA ASN A 27 12.47 3.47 -1.04
C ASN A 27 11.27 2.74 -0.43
N ILE A 28 11.31 1.42 -0.39
CA ILE A 28 10.30 0.62 0.30
C ILE A 28 10.83 0.32 1.70
N PHE A 29 10.16 0.83 2.71
CA PHE A 29 10.47 0.63 4.12
C PHE A 29 9.37 -0.20 4.73
N ALA A 30 9.68 -1.41 5.17
CA ALA A 30 8.72 -2.33 5.73
C ALA A 30 9.13 -2.78 7.12
N GLY A 31 8.18 -2.90 8.02
CA GLY A 31 8.38 -3.49 9.33
C GLY A 31 8.55 -5.02 9.25
N GLU A 32 8.25 -5.69 10.35
CA GLU A 32 8.35 -7.14 10.42
C GLU A 32 7.08 -7.82 9.86
N ASN A 33 7.25 -9.01 9.29
CA ASN A 33 6.14 -9.86 8.84
C ASN A 33 5.21 -9.17 7.84
N VAL A 34 5.79 -8.55 6.84
CA VAL A 34 5.04 -7.98 5.71
C VAL A 34 5.04 -8.97 4.57
N TYR A 35 3.85 -9.25 4.05
CA TYR A 35 3.64 -10.22 2.97
C TYR A 35 2.99 -9.55 1.76
N PHE A 36 3.62 -9.74 0.60
CA PHE A 36 3.06 -9.38 -0.70
C PHE A 36 2.70 -10.63 -1.48
N ASN A 37 1.44 -10.72 -1.89
CA ASN A 37 1.02 -11.78 -2.80
C ASN A 37 1.44 -11.46 -4.24
N VAL A 38 1.07 -12.31 -5.19
CA VAL A 38 1.54 -12.24 -6.58
C VAL A 38 1.11 -10.98 -7.33
N ASN A 39 1.90 -10.58 -8.30
CA ASN A 39 1.59 -9.50 -9.27
C ASN A 39 1.40 -8.12 -8.64
N CYS A 40 2.06 -7.83 -7.56
CA CYS A 40 2.03 -6.49 -6.97
C CYS A 40 3.02 -5.56 -7.67
N VAL A 41 2.66 -4.28 -7.70
CA VAL A 41 3.51 -3.21 -8.22
C VAL A 41 3.63 -2.12 -7.17
N VAL A 42 4.86 -1.72 -6.86
CA VAL A 42 5.14 -0.61 -5.95
C VAL A 42 6.02 0.39 -6.65
N LEU A 43 5.46 1.53 -7.01
CA LEU A 43 6.22 2.61 -7.67
C LEU A 43 6.80 3.53 -6.58
N ASP A 44 8.01 3.19 -6.16
CA ASP A 44 8.69 3.82 -5.03
C ASP A 44 9.61 4.99 -5.45
N CYS A 45 9.12 5.88 -6.29
CA CYS A 45 9.81 7.14 -6.60
C CYS A 45 9.95 8.03 -5.36
N ALA A 46 8.96 8.00 -4.46
CA ALA A 46 9.01 8.54 -3.11
C ALA A 46 8.89 7.37 -2.11
N PRO A 47 9.20 7.59 -0.82
CA PRO A 47 9.11 6.51 0.16
C PRO A 47 7.72 5.88 0.27
N VAL A 48 7.72 4.55 0.34
CA VAL A 48 6.56 3.73 0.69
C VAL A 48 6.85 3.12 2.05
N ASN A 49 6.14 3.59 3.07
CA ASN A 49 6.34 3.15 4.46
C ASN A 49 5.24 2.17 4.83
N ILE A 50 5.63 0.95 5.14
CA ILE A 50 4.71 -0.14 5.50
C ILE A 50 5.06 -0.59 6.91
N GLY A 51 4.08 -0.62 7.79
CA GLY A 51 4.26 -1.09 9.16
C GLY A 51 4.49 -2.60 9.23
N SER A 52 4.33 -3.14 10.43
CA SER A 52 4.49 -4.59 10.68
C SER A 52 3.16 -5.32 10.56
N ASN A 53 3.23 -6.62 10.25
CA ASN A 53 2.06 -7.50 10.14
C ASN A 53 1.04 -7.01 9.10
N VAL A 54 1.53 -6.61 7.94
CA VAL A 54 0.70 -6.13 6.84
C VAL A 54 0.61 -7.20 5.77
N PHE A 55 -0.62 -7.52 5.37
CA PHE A 55 -0.90 -8.47 4.29
C PHE A 55 -1.39 -7.73 3.06
N ILE A 56 -0.69 -7.92 1.97
CA ILE A 56 -1.02 -7.30 0.69
C ILE A 56 -1.39 -8.39 -0.30
N ALA A 57 -2.64 -8.36 -0.74
CA ALA A 57 -3.24 -9.37 -1.59
C ALA A 57 -2.76 -9.26 -3.05
N PRO A 58 -3.13 -10.21 -3.94
CA PRO A 58 -2.67 -10.18 -5.32
C PRO A 58 -3.07 -8.91 -6.09
N ASN A 59 -2.22 -8.51 -7.01
CA ASN A 59 -2.48 -7.42 -7.95
C ASN A 59 -2.72 -6.06 -7.29
N VAL A 60 -2.15 -5.82 -6.13
CA VAL A 60 -2.21 -4.51 -5.46
C VAL A 60 -1.19 -3.58 -6.09
N GLN A 61 -1.61 -2.35 -6.31
CA GLN A 61 -0.81 -1.28 -6.89
C GLN A 61 -0.61 -0.19 -5.85
N ILE A 62 0.64 0.15 -5.55
CA ILE A 62 0.98 1.26 -4.65
C ILE A 62 1.77 2.27 -5.46
N TYR A 63 1.22 3.47 -5.62
CA TYR A 63 1.82 4.50 -6.46
C TYR A 63 2.23 5.70 -5.64
N THR A 64 3.49 6.12 -5.78
CA THR A 64 3.95 7.42 -5.28
C THR A 64 4.11 8.44 -6.39
N ALA A 65 4.33 7.97 -7.63
CA ALA A 65 4.53 8.81 -8.79
C ALA A 65 3.22 9.46 -9.24
N SER A 66 3.30 10.71 -9.62
CA SER A 66 2.18 11.49 -10.13
C SER A 66 2.67 12.51 -11.17
N HIS A 67 1.74 13.14 -11.83
CA HIS A 67 2.01 14.23 -12.76
C HIS A 67 1.10 15.42 -12.46
N PRO A 68 1.54 16.64 -12.75
CA PRO A 68 0.65 17.80 -12.69
C PRO A 68 -0.60 17.59 -13.56
N LEU A 69 -1.73 18.06 -13.09
CA LEU A 69 -2.97 18.02 -13.88
C LEU A 69 -2.93 18.98 -15.06
N ASP A 70 -2.16 20.07 -14.95
CA ASP A 70 -1.92 20.99 -16.06
C ASP A 70 -1.12 20.30 -17.15
N ALA A 71 -1.65 20.33 -18.37
CA ALA A 71 -1.07 19.60 -19.49
C ALA A 71 0.31 20.12 -19.93
N GLU A 72 0.56 21.41 -19.78
CA GLU A 72 1.87 21.99 -20.15
C GLU A 72 2.91 21.67 -19.08
N LEU A 73 2.55 21.81 -17.81
CA LEU A 73 3.46 21.50 -16.70
C LEU A 73 3.88 20.04 -16.69
N ARG A 74 2.98 19.10 -16.97
CA ARG A 74 3.34 17.67 -16.93
C ARG A 74 4.26 17.21 -18.04
N LYS A 75 4.47 18.02 -19.06
CA LYS A 75 5.46 17.71 -20.11
C LYS A 75 6.89 17.73 -19.57
N THR A 76 7.14 18.49 -18.51
CA THR A 76 8.47 18.70 -17.95
C THR A 76 8.56 18.37 -16.47
N LEU A 77 7.44 18.22 -15.77
CA LEU A 77 7.41 17.96 -14.32
C LEU A 77 6.74 16.64 -13.99
N GLU A 78 7.34 15.94 -13.05
CA GLU A 78 6.81 14.75 -12.42
C GLU A 78 6.84 14.96 -10.90
N ASN A 79 5.81 14.54 -10.21
CA ASN A 79 5.70 14.64 -8.77
C ASN A 79 5.76 13.24 -8.15
N ALA A 80 6.18 13.18 -6.91
CA ALA A 80 6.10 11.96 -6.12
C ALA A 80 5.71 12.31 -4.68
N TYR A 81 4.79 11.54 -4.12
CA TYR A 81 4.27 11.75 -2.77
C TYR A 81 4.30 10.44 -1.99
N PRO A 82 4.90 10.44 -0.78
CA PRO A 82 5.00 9.22 0.02
C PRO A 82 3.65 8.58 0.31
N VAL A 83 3.66 7.25 0.38
CA VAL A 83 2.51 6.46 0.83
C VAL A 83 2.89 5.79 2.15
N THR A 84 1.95 5.78 3.10
CA THR A 84 2.13 5.13 4.39
C THR A 84 0.99 4.17 4.66
N ILE A 85 1.34 2.95 5.05
CA ILE A 85 0.39 1.91 5.48
C ILE A 85 0.78 1.51 6.90
N GLY A 86 -0.12 1.72 7.85
CA GLY A 86 0.12 1.41 9.26
C GLY A 86 0.19 -0.09 9.55
N ASP A 87 0.55 -0.42 10.80
CA ASP A 87 0.63 -1.80 11.26
C ASP A 87 -0.73 -2.52 11.15
N ASP A 88 -0.68 -3.83 11.03
CA ASP A 88 -1.86 -4.70 11.12
C ASP A 88 -2.93 -4.43 10.06
N CYS A 89 -2.52 -3.96 8.88
CA CYS A 89 -3.43 -3.71 7.77
C CYS A 89 -3.54 -4.92 6.84
N TRP A 90 -4.70 -5.04 6.23
CA TRP A 90 -4.94 -5.95 5.11
C TRP A 90 -5.44 -5.18 3.91
N ILE A 91 -4.67 -5.23 2.82
CA ILE A 91 -5.01 -4.58 1.56
C ILE A 91 -5.56 -5.63 0.60
N GLY A 92 -6.84 -5.54 0.30
CA GLY A 92 -7.54 -6.48 -0.58
C GLY A 92 -7.04 -6.46 -2.02
N GLY A 93 -7.21 -7.57 -2.72
CA GLY A 93 -6.71 -7.77 -4.09
C GLY A 93 -7.25 -6.74 -5.09
N ASN A 94 -6.44 -6.42 -6.09
CA ASN A 94 -6.75 -5.44 -7.13
C ASN A 94 -7.01 -4.02 -6.61
N SER A 95 -6.56 -3.71 -5.40
CA SER A 95 -6.66 -2.35 -4.87
C SER A 95 -5.54 -1.46 -5.41
N VAL A 96 -5.83 -0.19 -5.51
CA VAL A 96 -4.86 0.85 -5.90
C VAL A 96 -4.75 1.85 -4.76
N ILE A 97 -3.52 2.07 -4.28
CA ILE A 97 -3.22 3.10 -3.28
C ILE A 97 -2.56 4.27 -4.01
N CYS A 98 -3.24 5.40 -3.99
CA CYS A 98 -2.82 6.58 -4.75
C CYS A 98 -1.72 7.39 -4.02
N PRO A 99 -0.96 8.22 -4.76
CA PRO A 99 0.11 9.02 -4.19
C PRO A 99 -0.32 9.88 -3.01
N GLY A 100 0.50 9.92 -1.97
CA GLY A 100 0.29 10.76 -0.80
C GLY A 100 -0.67 10.22 0.24
N VAL A 101 -1.23 9.04 0.04
CA VAL A 101 -2.21 8.45 0.96
C VAL A 101 -1.54 7.86 2.20
N THR A 102 -2.14 8.10 3.35
CA THR A 102 -1.82 7.43 4.61
C THR A 102 -3.00 6.56 5.02
N ILE A 103 -2.75 5.27 5.16
CA ILE A 103 -3.71 4.30 5.72
C ILE A 103 -3.29 4.04 7.16
N GLY A 104 -4.16 4.32 8.12
CA GLY A 104 -3.91 4.11 9.54
C GLY A 104 -3.77 2.63 9.90
N LYS A 105 -3.33 2.36 11.11
CA LYS A 105 -3.16 0.99 11.59
C LYS A 105 -4.48 0.25 11.72
N GLY A 106 -4.42 -1.07 11.59
CA GLY A 106 -5.58 -1.94 11.82
C GLY A 106 -6.67 -1.79 10.76
N CYS A 107 -6.35 -1.27 9.58
CA CYS A 107 -7.33 -1.06 8.52
C CYS A 107 -7.46 -2.28 7.62
N VAL A 108 -8.65 -2.43 7.06
CA VAL A 108 -8.92 -3.34 5.95
C VAL A 108 -9.40 -2.53 4.75
N ILE A 109 -8.73 -2.74 3.63
CA ILE A 109 -9.13 -2.17 2.35
C ILE A 109 -9.77 -3.29 1.53
N GLY A 110 -11.04 -3.14 1.17
CA GLY A 110 -11.75 -4.15 0.40
C GLY A 110 -11.18 -4.30 -1.00
N ALA A 111 -11.29 -5.52 -1.55
CA ALA A 111 -10.78 -5.83 -2.89
C ALA A 111 -11.36 -4.87 -3.95
N GLY A 112 -10.53 -4.50 -4.92
CA GLY A 112 -10.93 -3.62 -6.01
C GLY A 112 -11.08 -2.15 -5.65
N SER A 113 -10.64 -1.75 -4.47
CA SER A 113 -10.75 -0.36 -4.01
C SER A 113 -9.68 0.54 -4.63
N VAL A 114 -10.03 1.81 -4.81
CA VAL A 114 -9.07 2.85 -5.18
C VAL A 114 -9.03 3.88 -4.06
N VAL A 115 -7.94 3.85 -3.30
CA VAL A 115 -7.77 4.71 -2.11
C VAL A 115 -7.13 6.01 -2.55
N THR A 116 -7.92 7.08 -2.51
CA THR A 116 -7.52 8.42 -2.97
C THR A 116 -7.31 9.41 -1.83
N LYS A 117 -7.75 9.06 -0.62
CA LYS A 117 -7.66 9.89 0.59
C LYS A 117 -7.19 9.06 1.76
N ASP A 118 -6.70 9.73 2.78
CA ASP A 118 -6.27 9.09 4.02
C ASP A 118 -7.41 8.29 4.66
N ILE A 119 -7.05 7.16 5.23
CA ILE A 119 -7.97 6.28 5.94
C ILE A 119 -7.59 6.28 7.42
N PRO A 120 -8.50 6.64 8.34
CA PRO A 120 -8.18 6.64 9.76
C PRO A 120 -8.01 5.22 10.31
N ASP A 121 -7.35 5.12 11.47
CA ASP A 121 -7.08 3.86 12.13
C ASP A 121 -8.35 2.99 12.27
N ASN A 122 -8.16 1.68 12.24
CA ASN A 122 -9.19 0.69 12.53
C ASN A 122 -10.46 0.85 11.68
N SER A 123 -10.28 1.10 10.40
CA SER A 123 -11.38 1.34 9.46
C SER A 123 -11.47 0.25 8.42
N LEU A 124 -12.68 -0.08 8.01
CA LEU A 124 -12.96 -0.82 6.79
C LEU A 124 -13.34 0.20 5.71
N ALA A 125 -12.53 0.27 4.66
CA ALA A 125 -12.76 1.16 3.53
C ALA A 125 -12.89 0.35 2.24
N VAL A 126 -13.86 0.67 1.41
CA VAL A 126 -14.14 -0.04 0.16
C VAL A 126 -14.58 0.91 -0.93
N GLY A 127 -14.35 0.50 -2.16
CA GLY A 127 -14.92 1.15 -3.34
C GLY A 127 -13.94 2.01 -4.13
N ASN A 128 -14.47 2.66 -5.16
CA ASN A 128 -13.74 3.59 -6.03
C ASN A 128 -14.56 4.87 -6.23
N PRO A 129 -14.18 5.99 -5.60
CA PRO A 129 -13.12 6.09 -4.60
C PRO A 129 -13.48 5.35 -3.31
N ALA A 130 -12.48 4.85 -2.62
CA ALA A 130 -12.69 4.12 -1.37
C ALA A 130 -13.24 5.04 -0.29
N LYS A 131 -14.21 4.52 0.46
CA LYS A 131 -14.83 5.23 1.57
C LYS A 131 -14.89 4.33 2.79
N VAL A 132 -14.71 4.91 3.96
CA VAL A 132 -14.88 4.21 5.23
C VAL A 132 -16.36 3.85 5.39
N ILE A 133 -16.64 2.56 5.51
CA ILE A 133 -18.01 2.08 5.69
C ILE A 133 -18.33 1.70 7.12
N ARG A 134 -17.31 1.41 7.93
CA ARG A 134 -17.46 1.21 9.38
C ARG A 134 -16.10 1.18 10.07
N LYS A 135 -16.12 1.32 11.38
CA LYS A 135 -14.95 1.06 12.22
C LYS A 135 -14.86 -0.42 12.52
N LEU A 136 -13.61 -0.90 12.60
CA LEU A 136 -13.33 -2.26 13.01
C LEU A 136 -13.08 -2.28 14.53
N ASN A 137 -13.89 -3.04 15.23
CA ASN A 137 -13.67 -3.30 16.64
C ASN A 137 -12.70 -4.46 16.78
N GLN A 138 -11.95 -4.48 17.87
CA GLN A 138 -11.05 -5.60 18.18
C GLN A 138 -11.77 -6.84 18.71
N GLU A 139 -13.08 -6.85 18.66
CA GLU A 139 -13.88 -8.00 19.07
C GLU A 139 -13.84 -9.08 17.98
N PRO A 140 -13.87 -10.38 18.38
CA PRO A 140 -13.93 -11.47 17.42
C PRO A 140 -15.12 -11.29 16.47
N GLU A 141 -14.87 -11.45 15.18
CA GLU A 141 -15.95 -11.42 14.20
C GLU A 141 -16.94 -12.55 14.47
N SER A 142 -18.23 -12.19 14.51
CA SER A 142 -19.27 -13.20 14.49
C SER A 142 -19.18 -13.93 13.14
N LYS A 143 -19.16 -15.25 13.16
CA LYS A 143 -19.24 -16.03 11.92
C LYS A 143 -20.53 -15.67 11.19
N LYS A 144 -20.36 -15.28 9.95
CA LYS A 144 -21.49 -15.16 9.05
C LYS A 144 -22.07 -16.52 8.75
#